data_03b62c673ea7bd8d91afec6439f65f1b
#
_entry.id   03b62c673ea7bd8d91afec6439f65f1b
#
_cell.length_a   1.000
_cell.length_b   1.000
_cell.length_c   1.000
_cell.angle_alpha   90.00
_cell.angle_beta   90.00
_cell.angle_gamma   90.00
#
_symmetry.space_group_name_H-M   'P 1'
#
loop_
_entity.id
_entity.type
_entity.pdbx_description
1 polymer ?
#
loop_
_entity_poly.entity_id
_entity_poly.type
_entity_poly.pdbx_seq_one_letter_code
_entity_poly.pdbx_strand_id
1 'polypeptide(L)'
;MTKLKQIILIIATTIIMTGCDFINNAFKYSDTTKEFVNSLIKEDYNKCFDLMAMDHETAKNTNRDTLKIGLANFRKLIVDNWGTELDYSFMKSEKRFSAVEADNTPANTTTVFVEFHNKKDFGVFQVLFDDNSQKLLYIKPLDVKASIPTMTYFWLFGLVALCVPVFNIYVIRQIKKSDLNKKWIKYIAVTFLNVPAITYAAVNGLSFQFLSFQILFGISFGYLGFLNSYWTFGIPLGGIYWFWKLRRRKQEVPIIQNDVPNELANENSDPAK
;
A
#
# COMPACT_ATOMS: atom_id res chain seq x y z
N MET A 1 -18.94 23.91 -17.03
CA MET A 1 -17.94 23.46 -16.03
C MET A 1 -18.54 23.12 -14.65
N THR A 2 -19.58 23.78 -14.19
CA THR A 2 -20.26 23.56 -12.88
C THR A 2 -20.95 22.20 -12.77
N LYS A 3 -21.68 21.74 -13.79
CA LYS A 3 -22.39 20.46 -13.79
C LYS A 3 -21.43 19.25 -13.69
N LEU A 4 -20.29 19.28 -14.39
CA LEU A 4 -19.28 18.20 -14.32
C LEU A 4 -18.65 18.10 -12.92
N LYS A 5 -18.36 19.25 -12.28
CA LYS A 5 -17.84 19.29 -10.91
C LYS A 5 -18.85 18.71 -9.90
N GLN A 6 -20.14 19.02 -10.08
CA GLN A 6 -21.21 18.48 -9.24
C GLN A 6 -21.34 16.96 -9.41
N ILE A 7 -21.29 16.44 -10.64
CA ILE A 7 -21.34 14.99 -10.90
C ILE A 7 -20.14 14.28 -10.25
N ILE A 8 -18.93 14.82 -10.41
CA ILE A 8 -17.70 14.26 -9.78
C ILE A 8 -17.82 14.27 -8.25
N LEU A 9 -18.36 15.36 -7.68
CA LEU A 9 -18.57 15.47 -6.24
C LEU A 9 -19.58 14.44 -5.73
N ILE A 10 -20.70 14.25 -6.43
CA ILE A 10 -21.72 13.25 -6.08
C ILE A 10 -21.12 11.83 -6.12
N ILE A 11 -20.42 11.50 -7.21
CA ILE A 11 -19.76 10.18 -7.34
C ILE A 11 -18.75 9.97 -6.21
N ALA A 12 -17.91 10.97 -5.92
CA ALA A 12 -16.93 10.88 -4.83
C ALA A 12 -17.62 10.70 -3.47
N THR A 13 -18.70 11.42 -3.20
CA THR A 13 -19.45 11.32 -1.93
C THR A 13 -20.12 9.94 -1.81
N THR A 14 -20.69 9.41 -2.90
CA THR A 14 -21.29 8.07 -2.90
C THR A 14 -20.27 6.97 -2.61
N ILE A 15 -19.07 7.06 -3.21
CA ILE A 15 -17.97 6.10 -2.97
C ILE A 15 -17.50 6.16 -1.50
N ILE A 16 -17.45 7.35 -0.89
CA ILE A 16 -17.06 7.52 0.51
C ILE A 16 -18.11 6.90 1.45
N MET A 17 -19.39 7.10 1.18
CA MET A 17 -20.47 6.59 2.03
C MET A 17 -20.58 5.06 2.02
N THR A 18 -20.40 4.42 0.87
CA THR A 18 -20.43 2.94 0.77
C THR A 18 -19.20 2.25 1.34
N GLY A 19 -18.09 2.98 1.48
CA GLY A 19 -16.84 2.45 2.05
C GLY A 19 -16.83 2.35 3.58
N CYS A 20 -17.62 3.17 4.29
CA CYS A 20 -17.57 3.23 5.75
C CYS A 20 -18.06 1.93 6.42
N ASP A 21 -19.15 1.34 5.95
CA ASP A 21 -19.70 0.11 6.53
C ASP A 21 -18.77 -1.09 6.31
N PHE A 22 -18.17 -1.18 5.12
CA PHE A 22 -17.19 -2.24 4.81
C PHE A 22 -15.95 -2.16 5.71
N ILE A 23 -15.45 -0.94 5.95
CA ILE A 23 -14.28 -0.71 6.83
C ILE A 23 -14.62 -1.03 8.29
N ASN A 24 -15.77 -0.57 8.79
CA ASN A 24 -16.20 -0.87 10.16
C ASN A 24 -16.39 -2.37 10.39
N ASN A 25 -17.01 -3.07 9.43
CA ASN A 25 -17.18 -4.52 9.50
C ASN A 25 -15.83 -5.25 9.49
N ALA A 26 -14.85 -4.78 8.69
CA ALA A 26 -13.53 -5.38 8.62
C ALA A 26 -12.79 -5.37 9.97
N PHE A 27 -12.85 -4.26 10.71
CA PHE A 27 -12.28 -4.19 12.07
C PHE A 27 -13.04 -5.06 13.05
N LYS A 28 -14.37 -5.06 12.99
CA LYS A 28 -15.21 -5.95 13.83
C LYS A 28 -14.89 -7.42 13.60
N TYR A 29 -14.71 -7.84 12.36
CA TYR A 29 -14.31 -9.20 12.01
C TYR A 29 -12.92 -9.56 12.56
N SER A 30 -11.99 -8.62 12.55
CA SER A 30 -10.69 -8.80 13.18
C SER A 30 -10.81 -9.03 14.70
N ASP A 31 -11.62 -8.22 15.38
CA ASP A 31 -11.85 -8.35 16.82
C ASP A 31 -12.57 -9.66 17.17
N THR A 32 -13.56 -10.06 16.37
CA THR A 32 -14.25 -11.36 16.53
C THR A 32 -13.28 -12.53 16.32
N THR A 33 -12.37 -12.43 15.35
CA THR A 33 -11.31 -13.45 15.15
C THR A 33 -10.40 -13.55 16.36
N LYS A 34 -9.94 -12.43 16.90
CA LYS A 34 -9.12 -12.36 18.11
C LYS A 34 -9.85 -12.99 19.31
N GLU A 35 -11.13 -12.65 19.52
CA GLU A 35 -11.93 -13.20 20.60
C GLU A 35 -12.10 -14.72 20.45
N PHE A 36 -12.37 -15.19 19.22
CA PHE A 36 -12.49 -16.61 18.93
C PHE A 36 -11.21 -17.38 19.23
N VAL A 37 -10.05 -16.92 18.72
CA VAL A 37 -8.78 -17.63 18.92
C VAL A 37 -8.36 -17.58 20.39
N ASN A 38 -8.57 -16.48 21.10
CA ASN A 38 -8.30 -16.40 22.54
C ASN A 38 -9.19 -17.34 23.36
N SER A 39 -10.48 -17.47 23.01
CA SER A 39 -11.40 -18.43 23.64
C SER A 39 -10.97 -19.88 23.34
N LEU A 40 -10.55 -20.14 22.11
CA LEU A 40 -10.03 -21.43 21.68
C LEU A 40 -8.76 -21.83 22.47
N ILE A 41 -7.81 -20.90 22.63
CA ILE A 41 -6.59 -21.14 23.43
C ILE A 41 -6.93 -21.48 24.89
N LYS A 42 -7.93 -20.82 25.45
CA LYS A 42 -8.44 -21.05 26.81
C LYS A 42 -9.35 -22.28 26.95
N GLU A 43 -9.60 -23.02 25.88
CA GLU A 43 -10.50 -24.17 25.82
C GLU A 43 -11.97 -23.84 26.09
N ASP A 44 -12.36 -22.55 25.96
CA ASP A 44 -13.76 -22.14 26.05
C ASP A 44 -14.49 -22.41 24.73
N TYR A 45 -14.79 -23.67 24.47
CA TYR A 45 -15.48 -24.11 23.26
C TYR A 45 -16.89 -23.56 23.13
N ASN A 46 -17.57 -23.30 24.27
CA ASN A 46 -18.91 -22.71 24.21
C ASN A 46 -18.87 -21.32 23.61
N LYS A 47 -17.93 -20.51 24.07
CA LYS A 47 -17.71 -19.18 23.49
C LYS A 47 -17.30 -19.25 22.01
N CYS A 48 -16.49 -20.25 21.63
CA CYS A 48 -16.17 -20.47 20.21
C CYS A 48 -17.42 -20.73 19.38
N PHE A 49 -18.35 -21.58 19.86
CA PHE A 49 -19.63 -21.86 19.16
C PHE A 49 -20.51 -20.61 19.06
N ASP A 50 -20.55 -19.77 20.09
CA ASP A 50 -21.32 -18.53 20.07
C ASP A 50 -20.81 -17.53 19.01
N LEU A 51 -19.51 -17.56 18.73
CA LEU A 51 -18.86 -16.73 17.72
C LEU A 51 -18.92 -17.31 16.30
N MET A 52 -19.36 -18.58 16.16
CA MET A 52 -19.53 -19.25 14.86
C MET A 52 -20.95 -19.10 14.34
N ALA A 53 -21.11 -19.01 13.03
CA ALA A 53 -22.42 -18.93 12.35
C ALA A 53 -23.08 -20.30 12.25
N MET A 54 -23.43 -20.90 13.39
CA MET A 54 -23.98 -22.24 13.47
C MET A 54 -25.35 -22.39 12.80
N ASP A 55 -26.09 -21.29 12.62
CA ASP A 55 -27.40 -21.27 11.96
C ASP A 55 -27.31 -21.12 10.44
N HIS A 56 -26.11 -20.89 9.89
CA HIS A 56 -25.91 -20.79 8.47
C HIS A 56 -26.10 -22.15 7.78
N GLU A 57 -26.61 -22.15 6.54
CA GLU A 57 -26.94 -23.38 5.79
C GLU A 57 -25.80 -24.41 5.73
N THR A 58 -24.56 -23.93 5.57
CA THR A 58 -23.37 -24.78 5.52
C THR A 58 -23.02 -25.42 6.85
N ALA A 59 -23.48 -24.87 7.97
CA ALA A 59 -23.17 -25.34 9.34
C ALA A 59 -24.32 -26.12 10.01
N LYS A 60 -25.56 -26.00 9.50
CA LYS A 60 -26.79 -26.60 10.13
C LYS A 60 -26.70 -28.07 10.47
N ASN A 61 -25.95 -28.86 9.67
CA ASN A 61 -25.79 -30.29 9.86
C ASN A 61 -24.51 -30.69 10.57
N THR A 62 -23.76 -29.73 11.11
CA THR A 62 -22.47 -29.99 11.76
C THR A 62 -22.70 -30.50 13.17
N ASN A 63 -22.23 -31.73 13.46
CA ASN A 63 -22.26 -32.26 14.80
C ASN A 63 -21.31 -31.49 15.73
N ARG A 64 -21.85 -30.99 16.86
CA ARG A 64 -21.07 -30.19 17.82
C ARG A 64 -19.89 -30.94 18.42
N ASP A 65 -20.03 -32.25 18.67
CA ASP A 65 -18.92 -33.04 19.22
C ASP A 65 -17.78 -33.21 18.23
N THR A 66 -18.11 -33.45 16.96
CA THR A 66 -17.13 -33.51 15.88
C THR A 66 -16.44 -32.16 15.71
N LEU A 67 -17.20 -31.07 15.77
CA LEU A 67 -16.64 -29.70 15.67
C LEU A 67 -15.72 -29.39 16.85
N LYS A 68 -16.10 -29.81 18.08
CA LYS A 68 -15.28 -29.66 19.28
C LYS A 68 -13.93 -30.38 19.13
N ILE A 69 -13.92 -31.60 18.58
CA ILE A 69 -12.68 -32.34 18.28
C ILE A 69 -11.84 -31.58 17.26
N GLY A 70 -12.47 -31.02 16.20
CA GLY A 70 -11.80 -30.19 15.21
C GLY A 70 -11.15 -28.94 15.82
N LEU A 71 -11.90 -28.25 16.70
CA LEU A 71 -11.40 -27.08 17.43
C LEU A 71 -10.25 -27.43 18.37
N ALA A 72 -10.31 -28.58 19.06
CA ALA A 72 -9.21 -29.03 19.92
C ALA A 72 -7.93 -29.32 19.12
N ASN A 73 -8.06 -29.95 17.94
CA ASN A 73 -6.93 -30.17 17.03
C ASN A 73 -6.37 -28.86 16.49
N PHE A 74 -7.25 -27.92 16.15
CA PHE A 74 -6.85 -26.59 15.68
C PHE A 74 -6.13 -25.80 16.79
N ARG A 75 -6.64 -25.85 18.02
CA ARG A 75 -5.96 -25.30 19.19
C ARG A 75 -4.56 -25.87 19.35
N LYS A 76 -4.45 -27.21 19.30
CA LYS A 76 -3.14 -27.89 19.41
C LYS A 76 -2.18 -27.38 18.35
N LEU A 77 -2.61 -27.28 17.09
CA LEU A 77 -1.79 -26.75 16.00
C LEU A 77 -1.30 -25.31 16.28
N ILE A 78 -2.16 -24.44 16.80
CA ILE A 78 -1.78 -23.07 17.15
C ILE A 78 -0.77 -23.06 18.30
N VAL A 79 -1.09 -23.74 19.40
CA VAL A 79 -0.29 -23.73 20.62
C VAL A 79 1.09 -24.35 20.39
N ASP A 80 1.16 -25.49 19.66
CA ASP A 80 2.43 -26.18 19.36
C ASP A 80 3.36 -25.33 18.48
N ASN A 81 2.78 -24.47 17.60
CA ASN A 81 3.59 -23.68 16.67
C ASN A 81 3.92 -22.26 17.15
N TRP A 82 3.02 -21.60 17.88
CA TRP A 82 3.18 -20.18 18.24
C TRP A 82 3.01 -19.90 19.74
N GLY A 83 2.56 -20.89 20.52
CA GLY A 83 2.30 -20.73 21.95
C GLY A 83 0.91 -20.15 22.23
N THR A 84 0.74 -19.66 23.47
CA THR A 84 -0.55 -19.18 23.97
C THR A 84 -0.67 -17.65 24.04
N GLU A 85 0.46 -16.92 23.97
CA GLU A 85 0.48 -15.46 24.00
C GLU A 85 0.62 -14.94 22.57
N LEU A 86 -0.48 -14.46 22.00
CA LEU A 86 -0.54 -13.99 20.62
C LEU A 86 -1.04 -12.55 20.58
N ASP A 87 -0.35 -11.72 19.80
CA ASP A 87 -0.82 -10.42 19.36
C ASP A 87 -1.44 -10.53 17.97
N TYR A 88 -2.41 -9.66 17.66
CA TYR A 88 -3.18 -9.72 16.43
C TYR A 88 -3.19 -8.38 15.72
N SER A 89 -3.08 -8.43 14.40
CA SER A 89 -3.16 -7.26 13.52
C SER A 89 -4.08 -7.55 12.34
N PHE A 90 -5.00 -6.63 12.06
CA PHE A 90 -5.80 -6.70 10.85
C PHE A 90 -4.91 -6.50 9.62
N MET A 91 -5.02 -7.38 8.62
CA MET A 91 -4.30 -7.23 7.35
C MET A 91 -5.18 -6.65 6.26
N LYS A 92 -6.20 -7.37 5.86
CA LYS A 92 -7.14 -6.99 4.80
C LYS A 92 -8.45 -7.74 4.91
N SER A 93 -9.48 -7.20 4.29
CA SER A 93 -10.71 -7.91 3.97
C SER A 93 -10.94 -7.89 2.45
N GLU A 94 -11.50 -8.96 1.91
CA GLU A 94 -11.74 -9.05 0.47
C GLU A 94 -13.01 -9.83 0.16
N LYS A 95 -13.64 -9.44 -0.96
CA LYS A 95 -14.66 -10.21 -1.66
C LYS A 95 -14.12 -10.45 -3.07
N ARG A 96 -13.97 -11.71 -3.45
CA ARG A 96 -13.46 -12.06 -4.79
C ARG A 96 -14.62 -12.29 -5.73
N PHE A 97 -14.52 -11.69 -6.90
CA PHE A 97 -15.41 -11.90 -8.03
C PHE A 97 -14.56 -12.37 -9.20
N SER A 98 -14.73 -13.61 -9.61
CA SER A 98 -14.00 -14.25 -10.71
C SER A 98 -14.98 -14.77 -11.75
N ALA A 99 -14.53 -14.92 -13.00
CA ALA A 99 -15.27 -15.64 -14.03
C ALA A 99 -15.34 -17.14 -13.73
N VAL A 100 -14.45 -17.67 -12.86
CA VAL A 100 -14.48 -19.04 -12.36
C VAL A 100 -15.25 -19.04 -11.05
N GLU A 101 -16.41 -19.67 -11.03
CA GLU A 101 -17.34 -19.66 -9.89
C GLU A 101 -16.71 -20.18 -8.58
N ALA A 102 -15.84 -21.20 -8.69
CA ALA A 102 -15.13 -21.77 -7.55
C ALA A 102 -14.17 -20.80 -6.83
N ASP A 103 -13.73 -19.73 -7.51
CA ASP A 103 -12.81 -18.72 -6.96
C ASP A 103 -13.56 -17.54 -6.30
N ASN A 104 -14.88 -17.52 -6.40
CA ASN A 104 -15.69 -16.46 -5.84
C ASN A 104 -15.84 -16.59 -4.33
N THR A 105 -15.81 -15.46 -3.64
CA THR A 105 -16.29 -15.41 -2.27
C THR A 105 -17.81 -15.69 -2.28
N PRO A 106 -18.33 -16.64 -1.46
CA PRO A 106 -19.76 -16.93 -1.42
C PRO A 106 -20.60 -15.67 -1.17
N ALA A 107 -21.82 -15.65 -1.69
CA ALA A 107 -22.71 -14.50 -1.53
C ALA A 107 -22.94 -14.22 -0.03
N ASN A 108 -23.05 -12.93 0.32
CA ASN A 108 -23.23 -12.47 1.70
C ASN A 108 -22.13 -12.93 2.67
N THR A 109 -20.92 -13.16 2.16
CA THR A 109 -19.77 -13.48 3.00
C THR A 109 -18.59 -12.54 2.70
N THR A 110 -17.70 -12.41 3.68
CA THR A 110 -16.47 -11.64 3.56
C THR A 110 -15.28 -12.44 4.07
N THR A 111 -14.22 -12.53 3.26
CA THR A 111 -12.96 -13.14 3.70
C THR A 111 -12.09 -12.07 4.37
N VAL A 112 -11.60 -12.37 5.56
CA VAL A 112 -10.71 -11.48 6.34
C VAL A 112 -9.40 -12.20 6.60
N PHE A 113 -8.31 -11.46 6.50
CA PHE A 113 -6.97 -11.93 6.84
C PHE A 113 -6.51 -11.21 8.10
N VAL A 114 -6.17 -11.97 9.11
CA VAL A 114 -5.69 -11.48 10.41
C VAL A 114 -4.31 -12.07 10.65
N GLU A 115 -3.30 -11.21 10.73
CA GLU A 115 -1.98 -11.61 11.15
C GLU A 115 -1.96 -11.80 12.66
N PHE A 116 -1.28 -12.83 13.12
CA PHE A 116 -1.02 -13.07 14.52
C PHE A 116 0.46 -13.38 14.72
N HIS A 117 0.98 -13.00 15.86
CA HIS A 117 2.40 -13.23 16.16
C HIS A 117 2.63 -13.42 17.66
N ASN A 118 3.67 -14.15 17.97
CA ASN A 118 4.29 -14.16 19.29
C ASN A 118 5.55 -13.27 19.26
N LYS A 119 6.47 -13.44 20.21
CA LYS A 119 7.73 -12.65 20.26
C LYS A 119 8.74 -13.02 19.16
N LYS A 120 8.54 -14.14 18.44
CA LYS A 120 9.54 -14.71 17.53
C LYS A 120 9.01 -14.90 16.11
N ASP A 121 7.85 -15.49 16.00
CA ASP A 121 7.27 -15.92 14.72
C ASP A 121 5.87 -15.31 14.54
N PHE A 122 5.47 -15.16 13.28
CA PHE A 122 4.11 -14.74 12.92
C PHE A 122 3.45 -15.75 11.98
N GLY A 123 2.14 -15.67 11.88
CA GLY A 123 1.30 -16.41 10.96
C GLY A 123 0.11 -15.58 10.53
N VAL A 124 -0.71 -16.11 9.63
CA VAL A 124 -1.90 -15.43 9.12
C VAL A 124 -3.09 -16.38 9.18
N PHE A 125 -4.20 -15.93 9.75
CA PHE A 125 -5.49 -16.58 9.63
C PHE A 125 -6.25 -16.05 8.42
N GLN A 126 -6.78 -16.95 7.63
CA GLN A 126 -7.85 -16.66 6.69
C GLN A 126 -9.19 -17.05 7.34
N VAL A 127 -10.06 -16.08 7.47
CA VAL A 127 -11.37 -16.25 8.15
C VAL A 127 -12.47 -15.84 7.20
N LEU A 128 -13.48 -16.67 7.07
CA LEU A 128 -14.70 -16.38 6.33
C LEU A 128 -15.81 -16.03 7.31
N PHE A 129 -16.44 -14.87 7.10
CA PHE A 129 -17.54 -14.38 7.90
C PHE A 129 -18.84 -14.41 7.11
N ASP A 130 -19.94 -14.73 7.76
CA ASP A 130 -21.29 -14.43 7.29
C ASP A 130 -21.59 -12.96 7.58
N ASP A 131 -21.90 -12.18 6.53
CA ASP A 131 -22.14 -10.74 6.66
C ASP A 131 -23.42 -10.40 7.40
N ASN A 132 -24.41 -11.34 7.43
CA ASN A 132 -25.69 -11.13 8.09
C ASN A 132 -25.57 -11.26 9.61
N SER A 133 -24.95 -12.33 10.10
CA SER A 133 -24.77 -12.59 11.52
C SER A 133 -23.48 -11.99 12.08
N GLN A 134 -22.52 -11.63 11.21
CA GLN A 134 -21.16 -11.19 11.52
C GLN A 134 -20.35 -12.22 12.33
N LYS A 135 -20.69 -13.50 12.17
CA LYS A 135 -20.06 -14.64 12.83
C LYS A 135 -19.15 -15.42 11.88
N LEU A 136 -18.23 -16.19 12.44
CA LEU A 136 -17.29 -17.01 11.67
C LEU A 136 -18.02 -18.20 11.04
N LEU A 137 -17.80 -18.39 9.73
CA LEU A 137 -18.16 -19.62 9.03
C LEU A 137 -16.99 -20.59 8.99
N TYR A 138 -15.79 -20.06 8.85
CA TYR A 138 -14.60 -20.86 8.64
C TYR A 138 -13.35 -20.09 9.04
N ILE A 139 -12.39 -20.79 9.65
CA ILE A 139 -11.06 -20.25 9.97
C ILE A 139 -9.99 -21.29 9.68
N LYS A 140 -8.94 -20.87 9.01
CA LYS A 140 -7.72 -21.68 8.83
C LYS A 140 -6.47 -20.83 8.93
N PRO A 141 -5.35 -21.38 9.40
CA PRO A 141 -4.06 -20.73 9.21
C PRO A 141 -3.67 -20.88 7.74
N LEU A 142 -3.02 -19.86 7.20
CA LEU A 142 -2.26 -20.00 5.98
C LEU A 142 -0.95 -20.71 6.31
N ASP A 143 -0.37 -21.43 5.32
CA ASP A 143 0.93 -22.10 5.47
C ASP A 143 2.09 -21.08 5.53
N VAL A 144 1.96 -20.09 6.43
CA VAL A 144 2.93 -19.05 6.66
C VAL A 144 3.31 -19.09 8.13
N LYS A 145 4.46 -19.70 8.43
CA LYS A 145 5.15 -19.52 9.70
C LYS A 145 6.50 -18.93 9.36
N ALA A 146 6.70 -17.68 9.69
CA ALA A 146 7.93 -16.97 9.40
C ALA A 146 8.37 -16.17 10.62
N SER A 147 9.67 -15.96 10.76
CA SER A 147 10.22 -15.10 11.81
C SER A 147 9.83 -13.65 11.57
N ILE A 148 9.57 -12.93 12.65
CA ILE A 148 9.22 -11.50 12.58
C ILE A 148 10.37 -10.73 11.92
N PRO A 149 10.12 -10.01 10.81
CA PRO A 149 11.17 -9.29 10.10
C PRO A 149 11.63 -8.06 10.90
N THR A 150 12.90 -7.70 10.72
CA THR A 150 13.42 -6.47 11.31
C THR A 150 12.91 -5.24 10.57
N MET A 151 11.88 -4.59 11.11
CA MET A 151 11.22 -3.44 10.48
C MET A 151 12.10 -2.19 10.36
N THR A 152 13.27 -2.14 10.99
CA THR A 152 14.21 -1.01 10.87
C THR A 152 14.63 -0.78 9.41
N TYR A 153 15.03 -1.85 8.70
CA TYR A 153 15.42 -1.73 7.29
C TYR A 153 14.25 -1.34 6.38
N PHE A 154 13.05 -1.79 6.69
CA PHE A 154 11.83 -1.40 6.00
C PHE A 154 11.60 0.12 6.07
N TRP A 155 11.71 0.72 7.25
CA TRP A 155 11.55 2.15 7.42
C TRP A 155 12.70 2.97 6.84
N LEU A 156 13.95 2.51 6.97
CA LEU A 156 15.10 3.15 6.33
C LEU A 156 14.96 3.17 4.81
N PHE A 157 14.53 2.06 4.21
CA PHE A 157 14.27 2.01 2.78
C PHE A 157 13.11 2.95 2.38
N GLY A 158 12.07 3.05 3.20
CA GLY A 158 10.99 3.99 3.01
C GLY A 158 11.47 5.46 2.96
N LEU A 159 12.39 5.85 3.83
CA LEU A 159 12.99 7.19 3.80
C LEU A 159 13.73 7.43 2.47
N VAL A 160 14.46 6.45 1.97
CA VAL A 160 15.13 6.54 0.66
C VAL A 160 14.10 6.65 -0.47
N ALA A 161 13.04 5.83 -0.43
CA ALA A 161 11.97 5.88 -1.41
C ALA A 161 11.29 7.26 -1.46
N LEU A 162 11.07 7.91 -0.33
CA LEU A 162 10.48 9.26 -0.24
C LEU A 162 11.36 10.35 -0.86
N CYS A 163 12.65 10.14 -1.05
CA CYS A 163 13.50 11.09 -1.77
C CYS A 163 13.11 11.21 -3.25
N VAL A 164 12.54 10.17 -3.86
CA VAL A 164 12.16 10.17 -5.29
C VAL A 164 11.05 11.17 -5.60
N PRO A 165 9.88 11.15 -4.92
CA PRO A 165 8.85 12.16 -5.17
C PRO A 165 9.30 13.57 -4.83
N VAL A 166 10.11 13.76 -3.78
CA VAL A 166 10.69 15.08 -3.45
C VAL A 166 11.56 15.59 -4.60
N PHE A 167 12.42 14.73 -5.15
CA PHE A 167 13.26 15.06 -6.31
C PHE A 167 12.39 15.37 -7.55
N ASN A 168 11.40 14.55 -7.87
CA ASN A 168 10.50 14.77 -8.99
C ASN A 168 9.74 16.11 -8.88
N ILE A 169 9.22 16.44 -7.69
CA ILE A 169 8.56 17.73 -7.42
C ILE A 169 9.55 18.89 -7.59
N TYR A 170 10.77 18.73 -7.10
CA TYR A 170 11.82 19.74 -7.29
C TYR A 170 12.09 19.99 -8.78
N VAL A 171 12.25 18.95 -9.59
CA VAL A 171 12.49 19.07 -11.04
C VAL A 171 11.29 19.71 -11.75
N ILE A 172 10.05 19.33 -11.40
CA ILE A 172 8.83 19.96 -11.94
C ILE A 172 8.81 21.46 -11.64
N ARG A 173 9.20 21.88 -10.42
CA ARG A 173 9.30 23.31 -10.06
C ARG A 173 10.37 24.03 -10.88
N GLN A 174 11.51 23.40 -11.17
CA GLN A 174 12.56 23.96 -12.03
C GLN A 174 12.07 24.09 -13.49
N ILE A 175 11.37 23.09 -14.03
CA ILE A 175 10.76 23.15 -15.37
C ILE A 175 9.72 24.28 -15.43
N LYS A 176 8.90 24.47 -14.39
CA LYS A 176 7.92 25.55 -14.32
C LYS A 176 8.56 26.93 -14.45
N LYS A 177 9.73 27.14 -13.79
CA LYS A 177 10.48 28.40 -13.79
C LYS A 177 11.33 28.63 -15.05
N SER A 178 11.50 27.63 -15.90
CA SER A 178 12.33 27.71 -17.12
C SER A 178 11.51 28.20 -18.32
N ASP A 179 12.20 28.65 -19.37
CA ASP A 179 11.62 29.09 -20.64
C ASP A 179 11.44 27.93 -21.65
N LEU A 180 11.25 26.72 -21.16
CA LEU A 180 11.08 25.54 -22.00
C LEU A 180 9.68 25.52 -22.64
N ASN A 181 9.63 25.24 -23.94
CA ASN A 181 8.38 25.01 -24.67
C ASN A 181 7.74 23.68 -24.26
N LYS A 182 6.41 23.56 -24.41
CA LYS A 182 5.64 22.33 -24.15
C LYS A 182 5.93 21.70 -22.78
N LYS A 183 5.88 22.50 -21.71
CA LYS A 183 6.20 22.08 -20.32
C LYS A 183 5.40 20.87 -19.87
N TRP A 184 4.13 20.73 -20.32
CA TRP A 184 3.24 19.63 -19.93
C TRP A 184 3.81 18.24 -20.28
N ILE A 185 4.45 18.08 -21.47
CA ILE A 185 5.10 16.81 -21.86
C ILE A 185 6.22 16.46 -20.88
N LYS A 186 6.96 17.48 -20.42
CA LYS A 186 8.06 17.32 -19.47
C LYS A 186 7.56 16.93 -18.09
N TYR A 187 6.43 17.48 -17.65
CA TYR A 187 5.77 17.04 -16.40
C TYR A 187 5.36 15.59 -16.48
N ILE A 188 4.74 15.16 -17.59
CA ILE A 188 4.40 13.77 -17.82
C ILE A 188 5.64 12.88 -17.75
N ALA A 189 6.72 13.25 -18.45
CA ALA A 189 7.95 12.48 -18.43
C ALA A 189 8.54 12.35 -17.02
N VAL A 190 8.57 13.43 -16.22
CA VAL A 190 9.08 13.39 -14.84
C VAL A 190 8.17 12.56 -13.93
N THR A 191 6.84 12.63 -14.12
CA THR A 191 5.88 11.93 -13.25
C THR A 191 5.82 10.45 -13.53
N PHE A 192 5.90 10.05 -14.80
CA PHE A 192 5.63 8.67 -15.23
C PHE A 192 6.88 7.86 -15.59
N LEU A 193 7.99 8.51 -15.96
CA LEU A 193 9.21 7.81 -16.35
C LEU A 193 10.09 7.51 -15.13
N ASN A 194 9.55 6.73 -14.21
CA ASN A 194 10.25 6.23 -13.02
C ASN A 194 10.43 4.72 -13.16
N VAL A 195 11.52 4.31 -13.79
CA VAL A 195 11.86 2.93 -14.16
C VAL A 195 13.38 2.78 -14.22
N PRO A 196 13.96 1.65 -13.86
CA PRO A 196 13.37 0.45 -13.26
C PRO A 196 12.88 0.68 -11.82
N ALA A 197 12.11 -0.27 -11.29
CA ALA A 197 11.63 -0.24 -9.91
C ALA A 197 12.47 -1.10 -8.99
N ILE A 198 12.66 -0.62 -7.76
CA ILE A 198 13.30 -1.34 -6.66
C ILE A 198 12.29 -1.45 -5.54
N THR A 199 12.04 -2.69 -5.08
CA THR A 199 11.09 -2.99 -4.01
C THR A 199 11.83 -3.60 -2.82
N TYR A 200 11.51 -3.14 -1.63
CA TYR A 200 11.84 -3.80 -0.38
C TYR A 200 10.55 -4.27 0.29
N ALA A 201 10.39 -5.60 0.36
CA ALA A 201 9.32 -6.24 1.12
C ALA A 201 9.84 -6.68 2.47
N ALA A 202 9.06 -6.49 3.54
CA ALA A 202 9.49 -6.75 4.92
C ALA A 202 9.99 -8.19 5.11
N VAL A 203 9.32 -9.17 4.51
CA VAL A 203 9.67 -10.60 4.62
C VAL A 203 10.66 -11.03 3.54
N ASN A 204 10.46 -10.58 2.29
CA ASN A 204 11.19 -11.08 1.12
C ASN A 204 12.46 -10.26 0.80
N GLY A 205 12.69 -9.13 1.50
CA GLY A 205 13.84 -8.26 1.27
C GLY A 205 13.77 -7.50 -0.04
N LEU A 206 14.94 -7.25 -0.65
CA LEU A 206 15.09 -6.46 -1.87
C LEU A 206 14.77 -7.27 -3.13
N SER A 207 14.01 -6.65 -4.03
CA SER A 207 13.77 -7.16 -5.39
C SER A 207 13.90 -6.03 -6.41
N PHE A 208 14.25 -6.40 -7.64
CA PHE A 208 14.49 -5.47 -8.74
C PHE A 208 13.67 -5.85 -9.96
N GLN A 209 12.96 -4.87 -10.55
CA GLN A 209 12.06 -5.09 -11.69
C GLN A 209 12.39 -4.12 -12.81
N PHE A 210 12.99 -4.60 -13.90
CA PHE A 210 13.47 -3.76 -15.01
C PHE A 210 12.38 -2.96 -15.72
N LEU A 211 11.22 -3.55 -15.97
CA LEU A 211 10.12 -2.94 -16.73
C LEU A 211 8.92 -2.55 -15.88
N SER A 212 9.13 -2.31 -14.59
CA SER A 212 8.07 -1.83 -13.69
C SER A 212 8.11 -0.31 -13.59
N PHE A 213 7.03 0.34 -14.02
CA PHE A 213 6.87 1.79 -13.98
C PHE A 213 6.13 2.21 -12.71
N GLN A 214 6.72 3.08 -11.93
CA GLN A 214 6.07 3.65 -10.75
C GLN A 214 5.40 4.97 -11.12
N ILE A 215 4.06 4.93 -11.24
CA ILE A 215 3.27 6.03 -11.83
C ILE A 215 3.13 7.23 -10.88
N LEU A 216 2.83 7.02 -9.60
CA LEU A 216 2.58 8.10 -8.65
C LEU A 216 3.89 8.70 -8.13
N PHE A 217 4.45 9.66 -8.87
CA PHE A 217 5.71 10.33 -8.52
C PHE A 217 6.88 9.39 -8.25
N GLY A 218 6.78 8.15 -8.72
CA GLY A 218 7.85 7.19 -8.64
C GLY A 218 7.89 6.32 -7.39
N ILE A 219 6.83 6.26 -6.59
CA ILE A 219 6.76 5.39 -5.42
C ILE A 219 5.45 4.62 -5.34
N SER A 220 5.48 3.47 -4.67
CA SER A 220 4.31 2.81 -4.09
C SER A 220 4.65 2.24 -2.71
N PHE A 221 3.65 2.11 -1.88
CA PHE A 221 3.77 1.71 -0.49
C PHE A 221 2.57 0.86 -0.08
N GLY A 222 2.83 -0.21 0.65
CA GLY A 222 1.83 -1.02 1.32
C GLY A 222 2.30 -1.37 2.73
N TYR A 223 1.39 -1.26 3.70
CA TYR A 223 1.62 -1.70 5.07
C TYR A 223 0.39 -2.46 5.54
N LEU A 224 0.44 -3.80 5.39
CA LEU A 224 -0.67 -4.71 5.68
C LEU A 224 -0.10 -5.95 6.38
N GLY A 225 0.28 -5.79 7.66
CA GLY A 225 1.02 -6.79 8.43
C GLY A 225 2.44 -7.02 7.89
N PHE A 226 3.18 -7.96 8.49
CA PHE A 226 4.57 -8.25 8.07
C PHE A 226 4.63 -8.85 6.67
N LEU A 227 3.68 -9.73 6.34
CA LEU A 227 3.66 -10.48 5.08
C LEU A 227 3.52 -9.58 3.85
N ASN A 228 2.67 -8.55 3.93
CA ASN A 228 2.30 -7.70 2.80
C ASN A 228 2.80 -6.25 2.93
N SER A 229 3.84 -6.03 3.74
CA SER A 229 4.46 -4.71 3.86
C SER A 229 5.58 -4.53 2.87
N TYR A 230 5.51 -3.47 2.06
CA TYR A 230 6.53 -3.16 1.06
C TYR A 230 6.64 -1.67 0.79
N TRP A 231 7.81 -1.26 0.36
CA TRP A 231 8.11 0.01 -0.29
C TRP A 231 8.65 -0.28 -1.68
N THR A 232 8.19 0.46 -2.67
CA THR A 232 8.74 0.43 -4.02
C THR A 232 9.04 1.84 -4.48
N PHE A 233 10.19 2.04 -5.10
CA PHE A 233 10.46 3.26 -5.85
C PHE A 233 11.04 2.95 -7.22
N GLY A 234 10.71 3.78 -8.20
CA GLY A 234 11.31 3.75 -9.51
C GLY A 234 12.46 4.75 -9.62
N ILE A 235 13.51 4.40 -10.33
CA ILE A 235 14.60 5.33 -10.63
C ILE A 235 14.02 6.45 -11.49
N PRO A 236 14.10 7.74 -11.07
CA PRO A 236 13.42 8.84 -11.74
C PRO A 236 14.18 9.31 -13.00
N LEU A 237 14.23 8.45 -14.04
CA LEU A 237 14.97 8.73 -15.27
C LEU A 237 14.49 10.01 -15.96
N GLY A 238 13.16 10.24 -15.98
CA GLY A 238 12.60 11.47 -16.53
C GLY A 238 13.04 12.71 -15.74
N GLY A 239 13.06 12.60 -14.41
CA GLY A 239 13.54 13.64 -13.51
C GLY A 239 15.04 13.93 -13.71
N ILE A 240 15.87 12.89 -13.72
CA ILE A 240 17.33 12.98 -13.90
C ILE A 240 17.66 13.64 -15.25
N TYR A 241 17.03 13.20 -16.34
CA TYR A 241 17.24 13.76 -17.69
C TYR A 241 16.94 15.27 -17.73
N TRP A 242 15.75 15.69 -17.21
CA TRP A 242 15.38 17.10 -17.24
C TRP A 242 16.19 17.95 -16.27
N PHE A 243 16.55 17.42 -15.10
CA PHE A 243 17.45 18.10 -14.16
C PHE A 243 18.80 18.41 -14.80
N TRP A 244 19.42 17.41 -15.44
CA TRP A 244 20.69 17.57 -16.12
C TRP A 244 20.61 18.58 -17.28
N LYS A 245 19.56 18.49 -18.12
CA LYS A 245 19.34 19.41 -19.24
C LYS A 245 19.15 20.86 -18.80
N LEU A 246 18.40 21.09 -17.70
CA LEU A 246 18.22 22.42 -17.12
C LEU A 246 19.52 22.97 -16.55
N ARG A 247 20.35 22.13 -15.94
CA ARG A 247 21.62 22.55 -15.35
C ARG A 247 22.63 22.97 -16.44
N ARG A 248 22.72 22.23 -17.54
CA ARG A 248 23.56 22.59 -18.69
C ARG A 248 23.18 23.96 -19.27
N ARG A 249 21.91 24.21 -19.50
CA ARG A 249 21.44 25.50 -20.02
C ARG A 249 21.82 26.70 -19.13
N LYS A 250 21.81 26.52 -17.81
CA LYS A 250 22.25 27.59 -16.90
C LYS A 250 23.74 27.89 -16.98
N GLN A 251 24.55 26.95 -17.42
CA GLN A 251 25.99 27.12 -17.59
C GLN A 251 26.35 27.77 -18.92
N GLU A 252 25.51 27.63 -19.95
CA GLU A 252 25.74 28.21 -21.29
C GLU A 252 25.38 29.71 -21.40
N VAL A 253 24.65 30.29 -20.43
CA VAL A 253 24.19 31.69 -20.45
C VAL A 253 25.22 32.75 -19.94
N PRO A 254 26.30 32.44 -19.21
CA PRO A 254 27.17 33.48 -18.63
C PRO A 254 28.15 34.16 -19.58
N ILE A 255 28.32 33.79 -20.85
CA ILE A 255 29.46 34.25 -21.69
C ILE A 255 29.15 35.48 -22.57
N ILE A 256 27.88 35.89 -22.68
CA ILE A 256 27.52 36.95 -23.67
C ILE A 256 27.36 38.35 -23.05
N GLN A 257 27.52 38.54 -21.76
CA GLN A 257 27.18 39.81 -21.13
C GLN A 257 28.38 40.72 -20.74
N ASN A 258 29.62 40.33 -21.00
CA ASN A 258 30.80 41.10 -20.59
C ASN A 258 31.67 41.69 -21.73
N ASP A 259 31.28 41.50 -23.00
CA ASP A 259 32.05 42.07 -24.11
C ASP A 259 31.20 43.04 -24.96
N VAL A 260 30.67 44.08 -24.35
CA VAL A 260 30.37 45.32 -25.07
C VAL A 260 31.53 46.28 -24.80
N PRO A 261 32.42 46.52 -25.76
CA PRO A 261 33.49 47.49 -25.57
C PRO A 261 32.88 48.89 -25.42
N ASN A 262 33.28 49.53 -24.35
CA ASN A 262 32.93 50.91 -24.01
C ASN A 262 33.72 51.92 -24.95
N GLU A 263 33.54 51.69 -26.27
CA GLU A 263 34.36 52.48 -27.28
C GLU A 263 33.54 53.55 -28.01
N LEU A 264 32.37 53.94 -27.61
CA LEU A 264 31.54 54.97 -28.26
C LEU A 264 31.18 56.16 -27.33
N ALA A 265 31.97 56.42 -26.30
CA ALA A 265 31.68 57.56 -25.40
C ALA A 265 32.72 58.71 -25.48
N ASN A 266 33.55 58.78 -26.53
CA ASN A 266 34.56 59.86 -26.61
C ASN A 266 34.74 60.42 -28.02
N GLU A 267 33.66 60.89 -28.64
CA GLU A 267 33.81 61.74 -29.85
C GLU A 267 32.66 62.78 -29.85
N ASN A 268 32.85 63.81 -29.06
CA ASN A 268 32.26 65.13 -29.31
C ASN A 268 32.70 66.09 -28.18
N SER A 269 33.98 66.52 -28.24
CA SER A 269 34.41 67.77 -27.64
C SER A 269 35.49 68.39 -28.54
N ASP A 270 35.01 69.09 -29.47
CA ASP A 270 35.90 70.04 -30.10
C ASP A 270 35.31 71.47 -29.95
N PRO A 271 36.07 72.42 -29.40
CA PRO A 271 35.56 73.79 -29.22
C PRO A 271 36.10 74.67 -30.33
N ALA A 272 35.27 75.42 -30.85
CA ALA A 272 35.70 76.51 -31.45
C ALA A 272 35.60 77.63 -32.04
N LYS A 273 35.63 78.46 -32.06
CA LYS A 273 35.76 79.86 -32.56
C LYS A 273 34.57 80.36 -33.35
#